data_bb8ea20013e0a33435061fe36bd17d03
#
_entry.id   bb8ea20013e0a33435061fe36bd17d03
#
_cell.length_a   1.000
_cell.length_b   1.000
_cell.length_c   1.000
_cell.angle_alpha   90.00
_cell.angle_beta   90.00
_cell.angle_gamma   90.00
#
_symmetry.space_group_name_H-M   'P 1'
#
loop_
_entity.id
_entity.type
_entity.pdbx_description
1 polymer ?
#
loop_
_entity_poly.entity_id
_entity_poly.type
_entity_poly.pdbx_seq_one_letter_code
_entity_poly.pdbx_strand_id
1 'polypeptide(L)' 'MAFSDDEYFEVIQKNKDVKDAFESIKNICNKLHIETGCPEEDIDNFLQFIAGKWLN' A
#
# COMPACT_ATOMS: atom_id res chain seq x y z
N MET A 1 15.75 4.23 -4.88
CA MET A 1 16.08 4.50 -3.47
C MET A 1 14.98 3.98 -2.58
N ALA A 2 15.35 3.25 -1.55
CA ALA A 2 14.36 2.69 -0.62
C ALA A 2 14.51 3.37 0.74
N PHE A 3 13.40 3.82 1.28
CA PHE A 3 13.36 4.27 2.67
C PHE A 3 13.17 3.06 3.59
N SER A 4 13.66 3.17 4.81
CA SER A 4 13.33 2.19 5.84
C SER A 4 11.87 2.37 6.26
N ASP A 5 11.32 1.39 6.98
CA ASP A 5 9.94 1.49 7.48
C ASP A 5 9.78 2.72 8.38
N ASP A 6 10.77 3.00 9.23
CA ASP A 6 10.72 4.15 10.12
C ASP A 6 10.68 5.47 9.34
N GLU A 7 11.44 5.56 8.25
CA GLU A 7 11.45 6.74 7.40
C GLU A 7 10.09 6.93 6.71
N TYR A 8 9.47 5.86 6.25
CA TYR A 8 8.12 5.94 5.67
C TYR A 8 7.10 6.41 6.69
N PHE A 9 7.15 5.90 7.92
CA PHE A 9 6.24 6.35 8.97
C PHE A 9 6.43 7.83 9.27
N GLU A 10 7.66 8.34 9.28
CA GLU A 10 7.91 9.76 9.44
C GLU A 10 7.28 10.59 8.33
N VAL A 11 7.47 10.19 7.08
CA VAL A 11 6.89 10.89 5.93
C VAL A 11 5.37 10.88 6.01
N ILE A 12 4.78 9.76 6.37
CA ILE A 12 3.32 9.63 6.53
C ILE A 12 2.80 10.61 7.57
N GLN A 13 3.52 10.80 8.67
CA GLN A 13 3.11 11.72 9.73
C GLN A 13 3.24 13.19 9.32
N LYS A 14 4.21 13.51 8.48
CA LYS A 14 4.52 14.90 8.11
C LYS A 14 3.84 15.38 6.84
N ASN A 15 3.44 14.46 5.97
CA ASN A 15 2.87 14.80 4.67
C ASN A 15 1.45 14.23 4.58
N LYS A 16 0.47 15.14 4.52
CA LYS A 16 -0.93 14.75 4.48
C LYS A 16 -1.27 13.91 3.25
N ASP A 17 -0.74 14.26 2.09
CA ASP A 17 -1.04 13.54 0.86
C ASP A 17 -0.51 12.11 0.91
N VAL A 18 0.68 11.94 1.47
CA VAL A 18 1.25 10.60 1.66
C VAL A 18 0.43 9.80 2.66
N LYS A 19 0.01 10.43 3.74
CA LYS A 19 -0.85 9.78 4.73
C LYS A 19 -2.17 9.34 4.13
N ASP A 20 -2.82 10.22 3.36
CA ASP A 20 -4.09 9.92 2.72
C ASP A 20 -3.94 8.76 1.72
N ALA A 21 -2.87 8.75 0.94
CA ALA A 21 -2.57 7.67 0.00
C ALA A 21 -2.35 6.35 0.75
N PHE A 22 -1.60 6.37 1.83
CA PHE A 22 -1.33 5.19 2.64
C PHE A 22 -2.63 4.59 3.18
N GLU A 23 -3.49 5.42 3.76
CA GLU A 23 -4.76 4.97 4.31
C GLU A 23 -5.71 4.45 3.24
N SER A 24 -5.75 5.12 2.08
CA SER A 24 -6.59 4.69 0.96
C SER A 24 -6.15 3.34 0.43
N ILE A 25 -4.85 3.13 0.26
CA ILE A 25 -4.31 1.85 -0.22
C ILE A 25 -4.58 0.74 0.79
N LYS A 26 -4.41 1.01 2.08
CA LYS A 26 -4.73 0.05 3.13
C LYS A 26 -6.20 -0.35 3.10
N ASN A 27 -7.08 0.62 2.96
CA ASN A 27 -8.52 0.37 2.92
C ASN A 27 -8.91 -0.46 1.71
N ILE A 28 -8.33 -0.18 0.54
CA ILE A 28 -8.59 -0.94 -0.68
C ILE A 28 -8.10 -2.38 -0.52
N CYS A 29 -6.92 -2.58 0.02
CA CYS A 29 -6.38 -3.91 0.26
C CYS A 29 -7.25 -4.70 1.23
N ASN A 30 -7.70 -4.06 2.30
CA ASN A 30 -8.56 -4.69 3.29
C ASN A 30 -9.90 -5.09 2.69
N LYS A 31 -10.48 -4.20 1.88
CA LYS A 31 -11.73 -4.48 1.17
C LYS A 31 -11.58 -5.67 0.22
N LEU A 32 -10.50 -5.71 -0.53
CA LEU A 32 -10.22 -6.81 -1.45
C LEU A 32 -10.10 -8.13 -0.69
N HIS A 33 -9.38 -8.13 0.41
CA HIS A 33 -9.21 -9.30 1.26
C HIS A 33 -10.57 -9.82 1.77
N ILE A 34 -11.42 -8.92 2.23
CA ILE A 34 -12.74 -9.29 2.78
C ILE A 34 -13.67 -9.78 1.67
N GLU A 35 -13.74 -9.11 0.54
CA GLU A 35 -14.67 -9.43 -0.52
C GLU A 35 -14.32 -10.70 -1.29
N THR A 36 -13.02 -10.94 -1.50
CA THR A 36 -12.57 -12.11 -2.27
C THR A 36 -12.14 -13.28 -1.40
N GLY A 37 -11.87 -13.02 -0.11
CA GLY A 37 -11.35 -14.04 0.79
C GLY A 37 -9.92 -14.46 0.47
N CYS A 38 -9.21 -13.73 -0.37
CA CYS A 38 -7.84 -14.07 -0.72
C CYS A 38 -6.89 -13.87 0.48
N PRO A 39 -5.83 -14.69 0.61
CA PRO A 39 -4.89 -14.55 1.71
C PRO A 39 -4.04 -13.28 1.58
N GLU A 40 -3.44 -12.86 2.68
CA GLU A 40 -2.58 -11.66 2.71
C GLU A 40 -1.45 -11.76 1.71
N GLU A 41 -0.90 -12.95 1.49
CA GLU A 41 0.17 -13.18 0.52
C GLU A 41 -0.26 -12.76 -0.88
N ASP A 42 -1.50 -13.04 -1.26
CA ASP A 42 -2.03 -12.65 -2.58
C ASP A 42 -2.16 -11.13 -2.69
N ILE A 43 -2.52 -10.46 -1.61
CA ILE A 43 -2.58 -8.99 -1.58
C ILE A 43 -1.17 -8.41 -1.78
N ASP A 44 -0.17 -8.97 -1.11
CA ASP A 44 1.22 -8.51 -1.27
C ASP A 44 1.69 -8.69 -2.72
N ASN A 45 1.39 -9.84 -3.32
CA ASN A 45 1.75 -10.11 -4.72
C ASN A 45 1.06 -9.14 -5.67
N PHE A 46 -0.20 -8.81 -5.42
CA PHE A 46 -0.95 -7.85 -6.22
C PHE A 46 -0.34 -6.46 -6.12
N LEU A 47 0.06 -6.03 -4.93
CA LEU A 47 0.73 -4.75 -4.74
C LEU A 47 2.05 -4.69 -5.48
N GLN A 48 2.83 -5.78 -5.48
CA GLN A 48 4.07 -5.86 -6.24
C GLN A 48 3.82 -5.77 -7.75
N PHE A 49 2.77 -6.39 -8.24
CA PHE A 49 2.38 -6.31 -9.64
C PHE A 49 2.05 -4.86 -10.01
N ILE A 50 1.27 -4.17 -9.20
CA ILE A 50 0.91 -2.77 -9.44
C ILE A 50 2.17 -1.90 -9.41
N ALA A 51 3.08 -2.16 -8.47
CA ALA A 51 4.31 -1.39 -8.34
C ALA A 51 5.15 -1.44 -9.61
N GLY A 52 5.06 -2.55 -10.36
CA GLY A 52 5.76 -2.67 -11.64
C GLY A 52 5.01 -2.10 -12.85
N LYS A 53 3.78 -1.64 -12.67
CA LYS A 53 2.90 -1.26 -13.79
C LYS A 53 2.37 0.16 -13.74
N TRP A 54 2.47 0.85 -12.62
CA TRP A 54 1.79 2.14 -12.45
C TRP A 54 2.30 3.24 -13.39
N LEU A 55 3.49 3.09 -13.92
CA LEU A 55 4.06 4.05 -14.88
C LEU A 55 3.84 3.64 -16.35
N ASN A 56 3.25 2.50 -16.60
CA ASN A 56 3.08 2.00 -17.98
C ASN A 56 1.68 2.27 -18.50
#